data_49dfbe37af19cbff4031f5663e89b3c0
#
_entry.id   49dfbe37af19cbff4031f5663e89b3c0
#
_cell.length_a   1.000
_cell.length_b   1.000
_cell.length_c   1.000
_cell.angle_alpha   90.00
_cell.angle_beta   90.00
_cell.angle_gamma   90.00
#
_symmetry.space_group_name_H-M   'P 1'
#
loop_
_entity.id
_entity.type
_entity.pdbx_description
1 polymer ?
#
loop_
_entity_poly.entity_id
_entity_poly.type
_entity_poly.pdbx_seq_one_letter_code
_entity_poly.pdbx_strand_id
1 'polypeptide(L)'
;MTDSFALTTTSNKSVYSSIQSFESAQRIAASLADSALVPDCFQGQKGLPNCILAIEIANRMGMSPFQVMQNLNVIHGRPSWSSQFIIGLIQGCGRFEGFRYDETQDGCQCVARLKSTGELVDGPRITLDMAKKEGWTKNSKWSTMPQTMLRYRAASAFGRFHIPDLILGIQSVEEN
;
A
#
# COMPACT_ATOMS: atom_id res chain seq x y z
N MET A 1 12.64 -31.04 22.52
CA MET A 1 12.40 -29.68 23.04
C MET A 1 12.02 -28.84 21.84
N THR A 2 10.72 -28.67 21.65
CA THR A 2 10.15 -27.87 20.54
C THR A 2 9.85 -26.50 21.11
N ASP A 3 10.75 -25.54 20.86
CA ASP A 3 10.48 -24.13 21.14
C ASP A 3 9.36 -23.66 20.23
N SER A 4 8.17 -23.56 20.81
CA SER A 4 7.03 -22.89 20.23
C SER A 4 7.32 -21.40 20.23
N PHE A 5 7.69 -20.86 19.06
CA PHE A 5 7.76 -19.42 18.85
C PHE A 5 6.33 -18.86 18.85
N ALA A 6 5.83 -18.55 20.03
CA ALA A 6 4.57 -17.84 20.18
C ALA A 6 4.76 -16.42 19.62
N LEU A 7 4.20 -16.17 18.45
CA LEU A 7 3.97 -14.82 17.95
C LEU A 7 3.14 -14.07 19.00
N THR A 8 3.81 -13.25 19.79
CA THR A 8 3.14 -12.30 20.68
C THR A 8 2.37 -11.37 19.76
N THR A 9 1.06 -11.61 19.62
CA THR A 9 0.14 -10.63 19.05
C THR A 9 0.15 -9.42 19.96
N THR A 10 1.05 -8.47 19.67
CA THR A 10 0.96 -7.12 20.22
C THR A 10 -0.40 -6.62 19.77
N SER A 11 -1.36 -6.51 20.70
CA SER A 11 -2.66 -5.91 20.45
C SER A 11 -2.38 -4.47 20.00
N ASN A 12 -2.35 -4.23 18.69
CA ASN A 12 -2.21 -2.92 18.10
C ASN A 12 -3.51 -2.14 18.39
N LYS A 13 -3.53 -1.50 19.57
CA LYS A 13 -4.68 -0.70 19.99
C LYS A 13 -4.79 0.52 19.08
N SER A 14 -6.00 0.75 18.56
CA SER A 14 -6.32 1.98 17.82
C SER A 14 -5.92 3.21 18.65
N VAL A 15 -5.42 4.26 17.98
CA VAL A 15 -5.12 5.55 18.61
C VAL A 15 -6.38 6.16 19.28
N TYR A 16 -7.55 5.76 18.84
CA TYR A 16 -8.85 6.21 19.37
C TYR A 16 -9.41 5.33 20.48
N SER A 17 -8.66 4.33 20.96
CA SER A 17 -9.14 3.38 21.98
C SER A 17 -9.26 4.01 23.38
N SER A 18 -8.52 5.09 23.66
CA SER A 18 -8.57 5.85 24.91
C SER A 18 -8.04 7.27 24.71
N ILE A 19 -8.38 8.18 25.65
CA ILE A 19 -7.83 9.55 25.67
C ILE A 19 -6.29 9.49 25.75
N GLN A 20 -5.74 8.63 26.60
CA GLN A 20 -4.29 8.49 26.75
C GLN A 20 -3.61 8.00 25.47
N SER A 21 -4.23 7.06 24.72
CA SER A 21 -3.72 6.60 23.44
C SER A 21 -3.71 7.74 22.42
N PHE A 22 -4.77 8.55 22.40
CA PHE A 22 -4.89 9.67 21.50
C PHE A 22 -3.85 10.78 21.82
N GLU A 23 -3.70 11.16 23.09
CA GLU A 23 -2.68 12.13 23.52
C GLU A 23 -1.26 11.66 23.19
N SER A 24 -0.99 10.37 23.34
CA SER A 24 0.29 9.79 22.97
C SER A 24 0.53 9.88 21.46
N ALA A 25 -0.50 9.58 20.65
CA ALA A 25 -0.44 9.72 19.20
C ALA A 25 -0.23 11.19 18.78
N GLN A 26 -0.88 12.15 19.45
CA GLN A 26 -0.67 13.58 19.18
C GLN A 26 0.78 14.00 19.44
N ARG A 27 1.42 13.54 20.53
CA ARG A 27 2.82 13.84 20.84
C ARG A 27 3.77 13.25 19.80
N ILE A 28 3.53 11.99 19.39
CA ILE A 28 4.31 11.33 18.33
C ILE A 28 4.11 12.08 17.01
N ALA A 29 2.87 12.44 16.66
CA ALA A 29 2.53 13.17 15.46
C ALA A 29 3.25 14.52 15.38
N ALA A 30 3.33 15.26 16.50
CA ALA A 30 4.05 16.53 16.55
C ALA A 30 5.54 16.35 16.22
N SER A 31 6.21 15.35 16.81
CA SER A 31 7.61 15.05 16.52
C SER A 31 7.83 14.62 15.07
N LEU A 32 6.89 13.86 14.48
CA LEU A 32 6.99 13.45 13.09
C LEU A 32 6.75 14.63 12.13
N ALA A 33 5.78 15.50 12.44
CA ALA A 33 5.47 16.66 11.61
C ALA A 33 6.61 17.70 11.56
N ASP A 34 7.45 17.75 12.57
CA ASP A 34 8.64 18.62 12.60
C ASP A 34 9.84 18.02 11.84
N SER A 35 9.74 16.78 11.38
CA SER A 35 10.82 16.09 10.67
C SER A 35 10.84 16.46 9.18
N ALA A 36 12.01 16.81 8.67
CA ALA A 36 12.24 16.99 7.23
C ALA A 36 12.24 15.67 6.43
N LEU A 37 12.18 14.51 7.12
CA LEU A 37 12.16 13.20 6.47
C LEU A 37 10.75 12.71 6.12
N VAL A 38 9.70 13.37 6.59
CA VAL A 38 8.33 13.03 6.20
C VAL A 38 7.90 13.84 4.96
N PRO A 39 7.03 13.29 4.08
CA PRO A 39 6.50 14.01 2.94
C PRO A 39 5.72 15.28 3.36
N ASP A 40 5.69 16.29 2.48
CA ASP A 40 5.12 17.62 2.74
C ASP A 40 3.70 17.58 3.33
N CYS A 41 2.85 16.64 2.89
CA CYS A 41 1.48 16.51 3.39
C CYS A 41 1.39 16.12 4.89
N PHE A 42 2.51 15.68 5.49
CA PHE A 42 2.63 15.34 6.90
C PHE A 42 3.41 16.40 7.70
N GLN A 43 3.97 17.44 7.06
CA GLN A 43 4.80 18.45 7.72
C GLN A 43 4.00 19.57 8.37
N GLY A 44 4.55 20.08 9.48
CA GLY A 44 4.05 21.25 10.20
C GLY A 44 2.66 21.07 10.79
N GLN A 45 2.07 22.17 11.26
CA GLN A 45 0.76 22.17 11.92
C GLN A 45 -0.37 21.63 11.04
N LYS A 46 -0.31 21.87 9.72
CA LYS A 46 -1.30 21.36 8.76
C LYS A 46 -1.17 19.87 8.52
N GLY A 47 0.01 19.31 8.72
CA GLY A 47 0.29 17.87 8.58
C GLY A 47 -0.07 17.03 9.80
N LEU A 48 -0.22 17.64 10.99
CA LEU A 48 -0.51 16.93 12.23
C LEU A 48 -1.71 15.96 12.15
N PRO A 49 -2.88 16.35 11.61
CA PRO A 49 -4.00 15.41 11.47
C PRO A 49 -3.66 14.21 10.59
N ASN A 50 -2.91 14.44 9.50
CA ASN A 50 -2.47 13.38 8.60
C ASN A 50 -1.48 12.43 9.31
N CYS A 51 -0.58 12.96 10.15
CA CYS A 51 0.30 12.15 10.97
C CYS A 51 -0.47 11.22 11.92
N ILE A 52 -1.52 11.71 12.58
CA ILE A 52 -2.36 10.89 13.49
C ILE A 52 -3.03 9.76 12.70
N LEU A 53 -3.58 10.06 11.52
CA LEU A 53 -4.20 9.05 10.65
C LEU A 53 -3.17 8.02 10.16
N ALA A 54 -1.96 8.46 9.80
CA ALA A 54 -0.89 7.56 9.40
C ALA A 54 -0.43 6.65 10.55
N ILE A 55 -0.39 7.16 11.79
CA ILE A 55 -0.12 6.36 13.01
C ILE A 55 -1.21 5.30 13.20
N GLU A 56 -2.49 5.66 13.04
CA GLU A 56 -3.59 4.68 13.13
C GLU A 56 -3.46 3.58 12.08
N ILE A 57 -3.17 3.95 10.82
CA ILE A 57 -2.94 2.99 9.74
C ILE A 57 -1.76 2.08 10.08
N ALA A 58 -0.65 2.65 10.55
CA ALA A 58 0.55 1.91 10.95
C ALA A 58 0.24 0.90 12.07
N ASN A 59 -0.52 1.31 13.08
CA ASN A 59 -0.96 0.42 14.16
C ASN A 59 -1.78 -0.76 13.63
N ARG A 60 -2.73 -0.50 12.72
CA ARG A 60 -3.54 -1.57 12.10
C ARG A 60 -2.71 -2.53 11.26
N MET A 61 -1.70 -2.02 10.57
CA MET A 61 -0.83 -2.83 9.71
C MET A 61 0.34 -3.48 10.45
N GLY A 62 0.58 -3.13 11.72
CA GLY A 62 1.75 -3.58 12.47
C GLY A 62 3.07 -3.03 11.91
N MET A 63 3.05 -1.81 11.36
CA MET A 63 4.17 -1.18 10.68
C MET A 63 4.63 0.09 11.42
N SER A 64 5.81 0.60 11.03
CA SER A 64 6.26 1.91 11.49
C SER A 64 5.43 3.03 10.86
N PRO A 65 5.00 4.06 11.63
CA PRO A 65 4.35 5.24 11.08
C PRO A 65 5.17 5.91 9.96
N PHE A 66 6.48 5.98 10.12
CA PHE A 66 7.36 6.53 9.09
C PHE A 66 7.29 5.76 7.77
N GLN A 67 7.28 4.42 7.83
CA GLN A 67 7.14 3.58 6.63
C GLN A 67 5.80 3.80 5.93
N VAL A 68 4.73 3.96 6.70
CA VAL A 68 3.41 4.30 6.14
C VAL A 68 3.45 5.66 5.47
N MET A 69 3.97 6.70 6.13
CA MET A 69 4.05 8.06 5.58
C MET A 69 4.85 8.14 4.27
N GLN A 70 5.94 7.37 4.14
CA GLN A 70 6.74 7.33 2.91
C GLN A 70 6.01 6.71 1.71
N ASN A 71 4.97 5.93 1.95
CA ASN A 71 4.25 5.18 0.92
C ASN A 71 2.79 5.62 0.75
N LEU A 72 2.28 6.47 1.63
CA LEU A 72 0.92 6.97 1.63
C LEU A 72 0.88 8.38 1.01
N ASN A 73 0.21 8.50 -0.11
CA ASN A 73 0.00 9.77 -0.80
C ASN A 73 -1.43 10.26 -0.53
N VAL A 74 -1.64 11.57 -0.55
CA VAL A 74 -2.97 12.18 -0.45
C VAL A 74 -3.32 12.77 -1.82
N ILE A 75 -4.28 12.15 -2.52
CA ILE A 75 -4.72 12.55 -3.86
C ILE A 75 -6.20 12.94 -3.76
N HIS A 76 -6.52 14.18 -4.09
CA HIS A 76 -7.88 14.72 -3.98
C HIS A 76 -8.55 14.47 -2.61
N GLY A 77 -7.75 14.55 -1.52
CA GLY A 77 -8.22 14.32 -0.16
C GLY A 77 -8.39 12.84 0.22
N ARG A 78 -7.98 11.90 -0.64
CA ARG A 78 -8.03 10.46 -0.38
C ARG A 78 -6.65 9.88 -0.17
N PRO A 79 -6.46 8.97 0.80
CA PRO A 79 -5.22 8.23 0.94
C PRO A 79 -5.04 7.26 -0.23
N SER A 80 -3.81 7.15 -0.72
CA SER A 80 -3.47 6.27 -1.84
C SER A 80 -2.09 5.67 -1.62
N TRP A 81 -1.98 4.34 -1.76
CA TRP A 81 -0.69 3.65 -1.65
C TRP A 81 0.18 3.83 -2.90
N SER A 82 1.48 3.90 -2.73
CA SER A 82 2.39 3.69 -3.85
C SER A 82 2.24 2.25 -4.37
N SER A 83 2.28 2.05 -5.69
CA SER A 83 2.23 0.69 -6.26
C SER A 83 3.39 -0.17 -5.80
N GLN A 84 4.56 0.42 -5.56
CA GLN A 84 5.74 -0.27 -5.01
C GLN A 84 5.46 -0.84 -3.63
N PHE A 85 4.73 -0.11 -2.78
CA PHE A 85 4.33 -0.59 -1.46
C PHE A 85 3.37 -1.78 -1.56
N ILE A 86 2.38 -1.72 -2.45
CA ILE A 86 1.46 -2.83 -2.70
C ILE A 86 2.23 -4.07 -3.19
N ILE A 87 3.19 -3.91 -4.11
CA ILE A 87 4.06 -5.00 -4.57
C ILE A 87 4.84 -5.60 -3.39
N GLY A 88 5.41 -4.75 -2.53
CA GLY A 88 6.11 -5.19 -1.32
C GLY A 88 5.21 -6.00 -0.38
N LEU A 89 3.96 -5.56 -0.18
CA LEU A 89 2.98 -6.30 0.62
C LEU A 89 2.63 -7.66 -0.02
N ILE A 90 2.40 -7.74 -1.33
CA ILE A 90 2.13 -9.00 -2.04
C ILE A 90 3.28 -9.99 -1.82
N GLN A 91 4.51 -9.53 -2.03
CA GLN A 91 5.69 -10.38 -1.90
C GLN A 91 6.02 -10.77 -0.46
N GLY A 92 5.77 -9.85 0.49
CA GLY A 92 6.10 -10.01 1.90
C GLY A 92 5.04 -10.70 2.76
N CYS A 93 3.78 -10.79 2.30
CA CYS A 93 2.67 -11.29 3.12
C CYS A 93 2.71 -12.81 3.42
N GLY A 94 3.59 -13.55 2.78
CA GLY A 94 3.75 -14.98 2.98
C GLY A 94 2.62 -15.86 2.40
N ARG A 95 1.59 -15.27 1.78
CA ARG A 95 0.44 -16.00 1.20
C ARG A 95 0.75 -16.63 -0.15
N PHE A 96 1.70 -16.04 -0.89
CA PHE A 96 1.98 -16.40 -2.28
C PHE A 96 3.40 -16.94 -2.44
N GLU A 97 3.58 -17.74 -3.47
CA GLU A 97 4.87 -18.13 -4.05
C GLU A 97 4.84 -17.90 -5.56
N GLY A 98 6.02 -17.71 -6.17
CA GLY A 98 6.15 -17.57 -7.62
C GLY A 98 5.40 -16.35 -8.18
N PHE A 99 5.25 -15.26 -7.38
CA PHE A 99 4.65 -14.02 -7.88
C PHE A 99 5.47 -13.50 -9.07
N ARG A 100 4.81 -13.33 -10.22
CA ARG A 100 5.43 -12.89 -11.47
C ARG A 100 4.46 -12.06 -12.30
N TYR A 101 5.03 -11.35 -13.26
CA TYR A 101 4.30 -10.64 -14.29
C TYR A 101 4.24 -11.50 -15.56
N ASP A 102 3.04 -11.70 -16.09
CA ASP A 102 2.77 -12.25 -17.41
C ASP A 102 2.56 -11.08 -18.36
N GLU A 103 3.58 -10.78 -19.15
CA GLU A 103 3.69 -9.57 -19.97
C GLU A 103 3.59 -9.88 -21.45
N THR A 104 2.89 -8.97 -22.15
CA THR A 104 2.88 -8.87 -23.60
C THR A 104 3.31 -7.45 -24.00
N GLN A 105 3.48 -7.19 -25.29
CA GLN A 105 3.85 -5.87 -25.78
C GLN A 105 2.85 -4.78 -25.35
N ASP A 106 1.58 -5.13 -25.22
CA ASP A 106 0.45 -4.23 -25.00
C ASP A 106 -0.31 -4.47 -23.69
N GLY A 107 0.13 -5.42 -22.84
CA GLY A 107 -0.55 -5.75 -21.60
C GLY A 107 0.30 -6.44 -20.55
N CYS A 108 -0.21 -6.44 -19.31
CA CYS A 108 0.43 -7.09 -18.17
C CYS A 108 -0.63 -7.67 -17.24
N GLN A 109 -0.34 -8.82 -16.66
CA GLN A 109 -1.14 -9.50 -15.65
C GLN A 109 -0.22 -10.01 -14.55
N CYS A 110 -0.65 -9.96 -13.30
CA CYS A 110 0.07 -10.60 -12.21
C CYS A 110 -0.48 -12.01 -11.98
N VAL A 111 0.42 -12.95 -11.74
CA VAL A 111 0.10 -14.35 -11.46
C VAL A 111 0.94 -14.81 -10.28
N ALA A 112 0.34 -15.59 -9.39
CA ALA A 112 1.02 -16.20 -8.25
C ALA A 112 0.38 -17.54 -7.90
N ARG A 113 1.01 -18.29 -7.01
CA ARG A 113 0.46 -19.53 -6.46
C ARG A 113 0.15 -19.32 -4.97
N LEU A 114 -1.06 -19.68 -4.54
CA LEU A 114 -1.40 -19.67 -3.11
C LEU A 114 -0.62 -20.79 -2.40
N LYS A 115 0.13 -20.43 -1.35
CA LYS A 115 0.87 -21.43 -0.56
C LYS A 115 -0.03 -22.40 0.19
N SER A 116 -1.25 -21.97 0.56
CA SER A 116 -2.20 -22.78 1.32
C SER A 116 -2.80 -23.93 0.52
N THR A 117 -3.06 -23.74 -0.76
CA THR A 117 -3.77 -24.70 -1.63
C THR A 117 -2.94 -25.17 -2.82
N GLY A 118 -1.85 -24.47 -3.16
CA GLY A 118 -1.11 -24.67 -4.39
C GLY A 118 -1.82 -24.17 -5.65
N GLU A 119 -2.98 -23.54 -5.51
CA GLU A 119 -3.79 -23.03 -6.60
C GLU A 119 -3.12 -21.81 -7.27
N LEU A 120 -3.19 -21.76 -8.60
CA LEU A 120 -2.76 -20.60 -9.37
C LEU A 120 -3.84 -19.52 -9.28
N VAL A 121 -3.44 -18.32 -8.89
CA VAL A 121 -4.31 -17.14 -8.83
C VAL A 121 -3.73 -16.04 -9.69
N ASP A 122 -4.60 -15.27 -10.31
CA ASP A 122 -4.23 -14.16 -11.17
C ASP A 122 -5.04 -12.89 -10.85
N GLY A 123 -4.52 -11.77 -11.30
CA GLY A 123 -5.25 -10.50 -11.35
C GLY A 123 -5.82 -10.24 -12.74
N PRO A 124 -6.58 -9.17 -12.93
CA PRO A 124 -7.03 -8.78 -14.25
C PRO A 124 -5.84 -8.40 -15.15
N ARG A 125 -5.95 -8.72 -16.44
CA ARG A 125 -4.98 -8.27 -17.44
C ARG A 125 -5.24 -6.80 -17.75
N ILE A 126 -4.25 -5.98 -17.48
CA ILE A 126 -4.27 -4.53 -17.78
C ILE A 126 -3.64 -4.31 -19.15
N THR A 127 -4.30 -3.55 -20.02
CA THR A 127 -3.83 -3.31 -21.40
C THR A 127 -3.65 -1.82 -21.69
N LEU A 128 -2.86 -1.51 -22.72
CA LEU A 128 -2.70 -0.14 -23.22
C LEU A 128 -4.02 0.43 -23.78
N ASP A 129 -4.89 -0.43 -24.33
CA ASP A 129 -6.22 -0.02 -24.80
C ASP A 129 -7.10 0.40 -23.61
N MET A 130 -7.09 -0.36 -22.53
CA MET A 130 -7.75 0.04 -21.28
C MET A 130 -7.21 1.38 -20.78
N ALA A 131 -5.88 1.55 -20.75
CA ALA A 131 -5.25 2.79 -20.29
C ALA A 131 -5.71 4.00 -21.11
N LYS A 132 -5.90 3.84 -22.42
CA LYS A 132 -6.43 4.91 -23.30
C LYS A 132 -7.90 5.20 -23.00
N LYS A 133 -8.74 4.18 -22.90
CA LYS A 133 -10.18 4.29 -22.64
C LYS A 133 -10.49 4.92 -21.29
N GLU A 134 -9.72 4.54 -20.27
CA GLU A 134 -9.83 5.08 -18.91
C GLU A 134 -9.15 6.45 -18.72
N GLY A 135 -8.49 6.96 -19.77
CA GLY A 135 -7.81 8.25 -19.71
C GLY A 135 -6.54 8.30 -18.88
N TRP A 136 -5.97 7.15 -18.49
CA TRP A 136 -4.73 7.08 -17.71
C TRP A 136 -3.53 7.61 -18.48
N THR A 137 -3.58 7.56 -19.80
CA THR A 137 -2.52 8.05 -20.70
C THR A 137 -2.32 9.57 -20.67
N LYS A 138 -3.14 10.31 -19.93
CA LYS A 138 -2.90 11.73 -19.61
C LYS A 138 -1.62 11.92 -18.78
N ASN A 139 -1.25 10.93 -17.99
CA ASN A 139 0.05 10.93 -17.31
C ASN A 139 1.14 10.55 -18.32
N SER A 140 2.14 11.44 -18.50
CA SER A 140 3.25 11.29 -19.44
C SER A 140 4.06 9.99 -19.26
N LYS A 141 4.07 9.39 -18.07
CA LYS A 141 4.73 8.11 -17.80
C LYS A 141 4.20 6.96 -18.66
N TRP A 142 2.94 7.03 -19.10
CA TRP A 142 2.39 6.05 -20.04
C TRP A 142 3.02 6.13 -21.43
N SER A 143 3.56 7.27 -21.79
CA SER A 143 4.32 7.47 -23.04
C SER A 143 5.80 7.08 -22.88
N THR A 144 6.42 7.42 -21.72
CA THR A 144 7.85 7.25 -21.52
C THR A 144 8.24 5.87 -20.97
N MET A 145 7.36 5.24 -20.17
CA MET A 145 7.61 3.94 -19.54
C MET A 145 6.33 3.08 -19.45
N PRO A 146 5.69 2.76 -20.59
CA PRO A 146 4.38 2.07 -20.60
C PRO A 146 4.40 0.71 -19.90
N GLN A 147 5.46 -0.07 -20.07
CA GLN A 147 5.58 -1.39 -19.44
C GLN A 147 5.62 -1.30 -17.90
N THR A 148 6.32 -0.30 -17.37
CA THR A 148 6.35 -0.05 -15.91
C THR A 148 4.96 0.33 -15.40
N MET A 149 4.22 1.18 -16.13
CA MET A 149 2.86 1.57 -15.76
C MET A 149 1.89 0.39 -15.82
N LEU A 150 2.01 -0.48 -16.82
CA LEU A 150 1.23 -1.73 -16.91
C LEU A 150 1.51 -2.64 -15.71
N ARG A 151 2.78 -2.84 -15.33
CA ARG A 151 3.15 -3.63 -14.15
C ARG A 151 2.55 -3.06 -12.86
N TYR A 152 2.66 -1.75 -12.64
CA TYR A 152 2.13 -1.10 -11.44
C TYR A 152 0.61 -1.26 -11.35
N ARG A 153 -0.10 -1.03 -12.45
CA ARG A 153 -1.54 -1.22 -12.51
C ARG A 153 -1.96 -2.67 -12.30
N ALA A 154 -1.26 -3.62 -12.93
CA ALA A 154 -1.54 -5.05 -12.77
C ALA A 154 -1.30 -5.52 -11.32
N ALA A 155 -0.21 -5.05 -10.69
CA ALA A 155 0.09 -5.38 -9.30
C ALA A 155 -0.94 -4.76 -8.34
N SER A 156 -1.34 -3.50 -8.55
CA SER A 156 -2.38 -2.84 -7.74
C SER A 156 -3.70 -3.60 -7.85
N ALA A 157 -4.11 -3.97 -9.07
CA ALA A 157 -5.32 -4.75 -9.30
C ALA A 157 -5.24 -6.13 -8.62
N PHE A 158 -4.12 -6.86 -8.76
CA PHE A 158 -3.89 -8.13 -8.06
C PHE A 158 -4.02 -7.96 -6.53
N GLY A 159 -3.37 -6.92 -5.97
CA GLY A 159 -3.43 -6.63 -4.54
C GLY A 159 -4.86 -6.40 -4.04
N ARG A 160 -5.67 -5.66 -4.79
CA ARG A 160 -7.08 -5.40 -4.44
C ARG A 160 -7.94 -6.65 -4.38
N PHE A 161 -7.67 -7.64 -5.24
CA PHE A 161 -8.42 -8.90 -5.26
C PHE A 161 -7.93 -9.88 -4.19
N HIS A 162 -6.64 -9.94 -3.92
CA HIS A 162 -6.05 -11.04 -3.16
C HIS A 162 -5.54 -10.66 -1.76
N ILE A 163 -5.29 -9.37 -1.50
CA ILE A 163 -4.83 -8.86 -0.19
C ILE A 163 -5.56 -7.58 0.25
N PRO A 164 -6.90 -7.46 0.05
CA PRO A 164 -7.63 -6.23 0.41
C PRO A 164 -7.53 -5.90 1.91
N ASP A 165 -7.39 -6.91 2.74
CA ASP A 165 -7.19 -6.80 4.19
C ASP A 165 -5.84 -6.14 4.54
N LEU A 166 -4.78 -6.40 3.79
CA LEU A 166 -3.46 -5.82 4.04
C LEU A 166 -3.35 -4.39 3.54
N ILE A 167 -4.00 -4.06 2.43
CA ILE A 167 -4.03 -2.69 1.90
C ILE A 167 -5.12 -1.82 2.52
N LEU A 168 -5.91 -2.36 3.47
CA LEU A 168 -7.03 -1.68 4.14
C LEU A 168 -8.07 -1.08 3.18
N GLY A 169 -8.23 -1.64 1.99
CA GLY A 169 -9.12 -1.12 0.95
C GLY A 169 -8.67 0.20 0.31
N ILE A 170 -7.48 0.70 0.66
CA ILE A 170 -6.92 1.94 0.09
C ILE A 170 -6.42 1.67 -1.33
N GLN A 171 -6.77 2.57 -2.25
CA GLN A 171 -6.39 2.49 -3.67
C GLN A 171 -4.90 2.81 -3.89
N SER A 172 -4.37 2.47 -5.07
CA SER A 172 -3.04 2.93 -5.47
C SER A 172 -3.08 4.35 -6.06
N VAL A 173 -1.92 4.99 -6.08
CA VAL A 173 -1.73 6.33 -6.69
C VAL A 173 -2.14 6.33 -8.17
N GLU A 174 -1.88 5.23 -8.87
CA GLU A 174 -2.21 5.09 -10.29
C GLU A 174 -3.71 4.93 -10.57
N GLU A 175 -4.52 4.69 -9.54
CA GLU A 175 -5.99 4.52 -9.65
C GLU A 175 -6.76 5.83 -9.46
N ASN A 176 -6.08 6.92 -9.02
CA ASN A 176 -6.70 8.24 -8.75
C ASN A 176 -6.37 9.29 -9.80
#